data_f1cbb3609559064c508192148dbce2d3
#
_entry.id   f1cbb3609559064c508192148dbce2d3
#
_cell.length_a   1.000
_cell.length_b   1.000
_cell.length_c   1.000
_cell.angle_alpha   90.00
_cell.angle_beta   90.00
_cell.angle_gamma   90.00
#
_symmetry.space_group_name_H-M   'P 1'
#
loop_
_entity.id
_entity.type
_entity.pdbx_description
1 polymer ?
#
loop_
_entity_poly.entity_id
_entity_poly.type
_entity_poly.pdbx_seq_one_letter_code
_entity_poly.pdbx_strand_id
1 'polypeptide(L)'
;MGKSTHAVTAIASAIGVTFNPSVTSVSDGAYQQAKLHGTTRDLVSSMMGLIPGLGSNDDALTDDIKVELKKGYALRWAEENPARYFVAVDGNWIECKTEDEMMGHKKAQKFVLDVHTAFALHQQAFGALKNEEPQKHAIIKDVRDRFNKYASNRMGDLKRDAKRLYNERNGIQRERTGSALFMDWLLAPEKGGLAVIRQRCVNAVAKKDDTADTAKIDKAIAAFKSALK
;
A
#
# COMPACT_ATOMS: atom_id res chain seq x y z
N MET A 1 -37.56 9.10 5.12
CA MET A 1 -36.88 8.29 4.09
C MET A 1 -35.71 7.41 4.58
N GLY A 2 -35.41 7.34 5.90
CA GLY A 2 -34.26 6.58 6.45
C GLY A 2 -34.50 5.07 6.72
N LYS A 3 -35.73 4.58 6.68
CA LYS A 3 -36.02 3.17 7.03
C LYS A 3 -35.79 2.17 5.90
N SER A 4 -35.80 2.61 4.64
CA SER A 4 -35.64 1.72 3.47
C SER A 4 -34.19 1.25 3.26
N THR A 5 -33.21 2.12 3.53
CA THR A 5 -31.79 1.81 3.37
C THR A 5 -31.28 0.77 4.35
N HIS A 6 -31.77 0.79 5.61
CA HIS A 6 -31.35 -0.21 6.61
C HIS A 6 -31.88 -1.61 6.32
N ALA A 7 -33.09 -1.72 5.79
CA ALA A 7 -33.67 -3.01 5.41
C ALA A 7 -32.93 -3.64 4.22
N VAL A 8 -32.57 -2.85 3.22
CA VAL A 8 -31.81 -3.32 2.04
C VAL A 8 -30.42 -3.76 2.45
N THR A 9 -29.74 -3.01 3.35
CA THR A 9 -28.41 -3.38 3.86
C THR A 9 -28.46 -4.66 4.68
N ALA A 10 -29.49 -4.87 5.50
CA ALA A 10 -29.68 -6.10 6.29
C ALA A 10 -29.93 -7.32 5.39
N ILE A 11 -30.74 -7.19 4.34
CA ILE A 11 -31.01 -8.26 3.38
C ILE A 11 -29.75 -8.59 2.58
N ALA A 12 -29.00 -7.57 2.11
CA ALA A 12 -27.78 -7.76 1.36
C ALA A 12 -26.69 -8.46 2.21
N SER A 13 -26.60 -8.15 3.50
CA SER A 13 -25.71 -8.84 4.44
C SER A 13 -26.08 -10.30 4.67
N ALA A 14 -27.38 -10.61 4.72
CA ALA A 14 -27.88 -11.97 4.91
C ALA A 14 -27.62 -12.90 3.71
N ILE A 15 -27.52 -12.34 2.49
CA ILE A 15 -27.20 -13.08 1.26
C ILE A 15 -25.73 -12.97 0.85
N GLY A 16 -24.87 -12.42 1.73
CA GLY A 16 -23.42 -12.27 1.46
C GLY A 16 -23.07 -11.22 0.40
N VAL A 17 -24.02 -10.38 0.00
CA VAL A 17 -23.78 -9.24 -0.89
C VAL A 17 -23.38 -8.04 -0.03
N THR A 18 -22.11 -7.67 -0.03
CA THR A 18 -21.64 -6.42 0.60
C THR A 18 -22.17 -5.25 -0.21
N PHE A 19 -23.14 -4.53 0.34
CA PHE A 19 -23.64 -3.30 -0.27
C PHE A 19 -22.57 -2.22 -0.04
N ASN A 20 -21.72 -1.97 -1.05
CA ASN A 20 -20.84 -0.82 -1.02
C ASN A 20 -21.69 0.45 -1.21
N PRO A 21 -21.56 1.46 -0.35
CA PRO A 21 -22.15 2.75 -0.61
C PRO A 21 -21.68 3.21 -2.00
N SER A 22 -22.58 3.78 -2.78
CA SER A 22 -22.27 4.26 -4.13
C SER A 22 -21.12 5.26 -4.05
N VAL A 23 -19.96 4.89 -4.58
CA VAL A 23 -18.81 5.77 -4.70
C VAL A 23 -19.14 6.82 -5.75
N THR A 24 -19.28 8.07 -5.33
CA THR A 24 -19.73 9.17 -6.20
C THR A 24 -18.59 10.05 -6.71
N SER A 25 -17.42 9.95 -6.10
CA SER A 25 -16.22 10.70 -6.48
C SER A 25 -14.94 9.87 -6.30
N VAL A 26 -13.87 10.32 -6.96
CA VAL A 26 -12.54 9.71 -6.82
C VAL A 26 -12.03 9.79 -5.38
N SER A 27 -12.26 10.92 -4.72
CA SER A 27 -11.88 11.14 -3.32
C SER A 27 -12.65 10.21 -2.37
N ASP A 28 -13.97 10.05 -2.57
CA ASP A 28 -14.80 9.14 -1.79
C ASP A 28 -14.36 7.69 -1.97
N GLY A 29 -14.10 7.26 -3.20
CA GLY A 29 -13.56 5.94 -3.49
C GLY A 29 -12.20 5.68 -2.82
N ALA A 30 -11.33 6.68 -2.80
CA ALA A 30 -10.04 6.60 -2.12
C ALA A 30 -10.19 6.46 -0.60
N TYR A 31 -11.10 7.21 0.01
CA TYR A 31 -11.43 7.09 1.43
C TYR A 31 -11.95 5.69 1.77
N GLN A 32 -12.88 5.16 0.97
CA GLN A 32 -13.44 3.81 1.17
C GLN A 32 -12.37 2.72 1.00
N GLN A 33 -11.50 2.83 -0.01
CA GLN A 33 -10.37 1.93 -0.18
C GLN A 33 -9.48 1.90 1.06
N ALA A 34 -9.17 3.05 1.59
CA ALA A 34 -8.32 3.18 2.77
C ALA A 34 -8.99 2.60 4.02
N LYS A 35 -10.29 2.85 4.21
CA LYS A 35 -11.09 2.36 5.34
C LYS A 35 -11.23 0.84 5.37
N LEU A 36 -11.36 0.21 4.22
CA LEU A 36 -11.52 -1.25 4.11
C LEU A 36 -10.19 -2.01 4.23
N HIS A 37 -9.06 -1.32 4.39
CA HIS A 37 -7.71 -1.90 4.35
C HIS A 37 -7.43 -2.77 3.11
N GLY A 38 -8.21 -2.57 2.05
CA GLY A 38 -8.11 -3.30 0.80
C GLY A 38 -9.13 -2.85 -0.22
N THR A 39 -9.09 -3.46 -1.40
CA THR A 39 -10.00 -3.16 -2.49
C THR A 39 -10.97 -4.31 -2.67
N THR A 40 -12.28 -4.04 -2.53
CA THR A 40 -13.31 -4.98 -2.97
C THR A 40 -13.50 -4.86 -4.49
N ARG A 41 -14.01 -5.92 -5.12
CA ARG A 41 -14.28 -5.94 -6.57
C ARG A 41 -15.22 -4.80 -7.01
N ASP A 42 -16.24 -4.53 -6.20
CA ASP A 42 -17.24 -3.49 -6.48
C ASP A 42 -16.65 -2.10 -6.35
N LEU A 43 -15.82 -1.87 -5.34
CA LEU A 43 -15.10 -0.60 -5.18
C LEU A 43 -14.17 -0.33 -6.36
N VAL A 44 -13.36 -1.33 -6.76
CA VAL A 44 -12.49 -1.21 -7.94
C VAL A 44 -13.31 -0.94 -9.19
N SER A 45 -14.43 -1.64 -9.37
CA SER A 45 -15.33 -1.43 -10.50
C SER A 45 -15.88 0.00 -10.55
N SER A 46 -16.31 0.53 -9.41
CA SER A 46 -16.78 1.92 -9.28
C SER A 46 -15.67 2.92 -9.61
N MET A 47 -14.46 2.70 -9.09
CA MET A 47 -13.30 3.54 -9.38
C MET A 47 -12.90 3.51 -10.86
N MET A 48 -13.02 2.35 -11.52
CA MET A 48 -12.79 2.24 -12.98
C MET A 48 -13.84 3.02 -13.79
N GLY A 49 -15.06 3.19 -13.28
CA GLY A 49 -16.08 4.05 -13.88
C GLY A 49 -15.77 5.54 -13.72
N LEU A 50 -15.12 5.93 -12.62
CA LEU A 50 -14.77 7.33 -12.32
C LEU A 50 -13.44 7.78 -12.93
N ILE A 51 -12.52 6.85 -13.14
CA ILE A 51 -11.17 7.12 -13.66
C ILE A 51 -11.01 6.47 -15.02
N PRO A 52 -11.12 7.24 -16.12
CA PRO A 52 -11.00 6.72 -17.47
C PRO A 52 -9.67 5.99 -17.69
N GLY A 53 -9.73 4.78 -18.24
CA GLY A 53 -8.55 3.98 -18.54
C GLY A 53 -7.93 3.26 -17.33
N LEU A 54 -8.46 3.40 -16.13
CA LEU A 54 -7.95 2.68 -14.96
C LEU A 54 -8.02 1.16 -15.20
N GLY A 55 -6.89 0.51 -15.12
CA GLY A 55 -6.74 -0.92 -15.39
C GLY A 55 -6.32 -1.28 -16.83
N SER A 56 -6.65 -0.44 -17.81
CA SER A 56 -6.25 -0.63 -19.21
C SER A 56 -5.04 0.21 -19.62
N ASN A 57 -4.85 1.37 -18.98
CA ASN A 57 -3.76 2.30 -19.25
C ASN A 57 -2.93 2.49 -17.96
N ASP A 58 -1.62 2.28 -18.06
CA ASP A 58 -0.71 2.45 -16.91
C ASP A 58 -0.60 3.92 -16.46
N ASP A 59 -0.90 4.88 -17.35
CA ASP A 59 -0.88 6.34 -17.08
C ASP A 59 -2.26 6.92 -16.72
N ALA A 60 -3.27 6.07 -16.46
CA ALA A 60 -4.61 6.51 -16.10
C ALA A 60 -4.68 7.41 -14.85
N LEU A 61 -3.72 7.28 -13.93
CA LEU A 61 -3.62 8.16 -12.77
C LEU A 61 -2.85 9.44 -13.13
N THR A 62 -3.53 10.38 -13.77
CA THR A 62 -2.99 11.74 -14.02
C THR A 62 -2.72 12.47 -12.71
N ASP A 63 -2.01 13.58 -12.76
CA ASP A 63 -1.69 14.33 -11.54
C ASP A 63 -2.94 14.90 -10.85
N ASP A 64 -3.94 15.34 -11.60
CA ASP A 64 -5.22 15.77 -11.05
C ASP A 64 -5.95 14.64 -10.31
N ILE A 65 -5.97 13.43 -10.91
CA ILE A 65 -6.56 12.25 -10.29
C ILE A 65 -5.79 11.87 -9.03
N LYS A 66 -4.45 11.93 -9.05
CA LYS A 66 -3.63 11.68 -7.85
C LYS A 66 -3.92 12.68 -6.73
N VAL A 67 -4.19 13.95 -7.07
CA VAL A 67 -4.59 14.96 -6.09
C VAL A 67 -5.93 14.58 -5.46
N GLU A 68 -6.92 14.20 -6.25
CA GLU A 68 -8.24 13.78 -5.73
C GLU A 68 -8.14 12.50 -4.88
N LEU A 69 -7.35 11.52 -5.30
CA LEU A 69 -7.09 10.32 -4.51
C LEU A 69 -6.44 10.67 -3.15
N LYS A 70 -5.45 11.57 -3.17
CA LYS A 70 -4.78 12.00 -1.93
C LYS A 70 -5.73 12.72 -0.98
N LYS A 71 -6.72 13.46 -1.45
CA LYS A 71 -7.75 14.06 -0.58
C LYS A 71 -8.50 13.00 0.20
N GLY A 72 -9.00 11.95 -0.46
CA GLY A 72 -9.70 10.85 0.22
C GLY A 72 -8.80 10.08 1.19
N TYR A 73 -7.56 9.81 0.78
CA TYR A 73 -6.59 9.17 1.67
C TYR A 73 -6.22 10.02 2.88
N ALA A 74 -6.16 11.36 2.74
CA ALA A 74 -5.86 12.26 3.84
C ALA A 74 -6.97 12.28 4.90
N LEU A 75 -8.24 12.20 4.49
CA LEU A 75 -9.36 12.09 5.41
C LEU A 75 -9.21 10.83 6.29
N ARG A 76 -8.96 9.69 5.66
CA ARG A 76 -8.77 8.44 6.43
C ARG A 76 -7.50 8.44 7.28
N TRP A 77 -6.41 8.99 6.74
CA TRP A 77 -5.16 9.14 7.47
C TRP A 77 -5.33 9.96 8.74
N ALA A 78 -6.09 11.07 8.67
CA ALA A 78 -6.36 11.94 9.82
C ALA A 78 -7.15 11.22 10.94
N GLU A 79 -8.05 10.31 10.58
CA GLU A 79 -8.77 9.48 11.57
C GLU A 79 -7.84 8.53 12.33
N GLU A 80 -6.82 8.00 11.66
CA GLU A 80 -5.85 7.04 12.24
C GLU A 80 -4.65 7.72 12.91
N ASN A 81 -4.35 8.96 12.50
CA ASN A 81 -3.21 9.75 12.95
C ASN A 81 -3.71 11.12 13.43
N PRO A 82 -4.18 11.22 14.67
CA PRO A 82 -4.71 12.45 15.21
C PRO A 82 -3.66 13.57 15.23
N ALA A 83 -4.12 14.80 15.34
CA ALA A 83 -3.26 15.98 15.41
C ALA A 83 -2.27 15.87 16.57
N ARG A 84 -1.05 16.33 16.32
CA ARG A 84 0.04 16.44 17.31
C ARG A 84 0.24 17.90 17.67
N TYR A 85 0.58 18.16 18.90
CA TYR A 85 0.62 19.49 19.49
C TYR A 85 2.05 19.84 19.89
N PHE A 86 2.56 21.00 19.50
CA PHE A 86 3.93 21.40 19.74
C PHE A 86 4.03 22.80 20.33
N VAL A 87 4.99 22.99 21.24
CA VAL A 87 5.36 24.28 21.83
C VAL A 87 6.86 24.52 21.67
N ALA A 88 7.25 25.78 21.48
CA ALA A 88 8.66 26.16 21.52
C ALA A 88 9.07 26.51 22.96
N VAL A 89 10.05 25.78 23.49
CA VAL A 89 10.63 26.01 24.81
C VAL A 89 12.15 26.08 24.64
N ASP A 90 12.76 27.16 25.07
CA ASP A 90 14.20 27.38 24.98
C ASP A 90 14.79 27.11 23.60
N GLY A 91 14.07 27.56 22.55
CA GLY A 91 14.47 27.39 21.14
C GLY A 91 14.23 25.99 20.54
N ASN A 92 13.64 25.07 21.30
CA ASN A 92 13.33 23.72 20.84
C ASN A 92 11.81 23.48 20.76
N TRP A 93 11.38 22.75 19.73
CA TRP A 93 9.99 22.29 19.62
C TRP A 93 9.78 21.01 20.43
N ILE A 94 8.89 21.09 21.42
CA ILE A 94 8.55 19.98 22.32
C ILE A 94 7.12 19.54 22.00
N GLU A 95 6.91 18.23 21.88
CA GLU A 95 5.58 17.66 21.69
C GLU A 95 4.82 17.56 23.00
N CYS A 96 3.59 18.11 23.01
CA CYS A 96 2.64 18.01 24.11
C CYS A 96 1.72 16.82 23.90
N LYS A 97 1.29 16.17 24.98
CA LYS A 97 0.37 15.02 24.91
C LYS A 97 -1.05 15.42 24.53
N THR A 98 -1.47 16.61 24.90
CA THR A 98 -2.82 17.13 24.66
C THR A 98 -2.76 18.59 24.22
N GLU A 99 -3.87 19.04 23.61
CA GLU A 99 -4.07 20.44 23.26
C GLU A 99 -4.06 21.35 24.50
N ASP A 100 -4.65 20.90 25.60
CA ASP A 100 -4.70 21.66 26.86
C ASP A 100 -3.30 21.89 27.43
N GLU A 101 -2.43 20.88 27.36
CA GLU A 101 -1.02 21.01 27.74
C GLU A 101 -0.31 22.05 26.88
N MET A 102 -0.50 22.00 25.56
CA MET A 102 0.05 23.01 24.64
C MET A 102 -0.49 24.41 24.98
N MET A 103 -1.80 24.55 25.24
CA MET A 103 -2.44 25.81 25.56
C MET A 103 -1.99 26.39 26.89
N GLY A 104 -1.61 25.54 27.87
CA GLY A 104 -1.03 25.93 29.14
C GLY A 104 0.25 26.78 29.03
N HIS A 105 1.01 26.64 27.95
CA HIS A 105 2.22 27.43 27.66
C HIS A 105 1.86 28.81 27.07
N LYS A 106 1.33 29.72 27.89
CA LYS A 106 0.72 31.01 27.44
C LYS A 106 1.62 31.89 26.58
N LYS A 107 2.92 31.91 26.82
CA LYS A 107 3.90 32.80 26.13
C LYS A 107 4.70 32.09 25.02
N ALA A 108 4.58 30.77 24.88
CA ALA A 108 5.34 30.00 23.89
C ALA A 108 4.70 30.06 22.51
N GLN A 109 5.53 29.98 21.48
CA GLN A 109 5.01 29.71 20.12
C GLN A 109 4.43 28.30 20.07
N LYS A 110 3.39 28.12 19.31
CA LYS A 110 2.63 26.85 19.22
C LYS A 110 2.35 26.52 17.76
N PHE A 111 2.32 25.22 17.46
CA PHE A 111 1.69 24.75 16.22
C PHE A 111 1.04 23.38 16.43
N VAL A 112 -0.02 23.15 15.66
CA VAL A 112 -0.72 21.89 15.57
C VAL A 112 -0.35 21.24 14.25
N LEU A 113 -0.03 19.97 14.30
CA LEU A 113 0.41 19.22 13.13
C LEU A 113 -0.48 18.01 12.89
N ASP A 114 -1.20 18.05 11.78
CA ASP A 114 -1.88 16.93 11.17
C ASP A 114 -1.51 16.85 9.68
N VAL A 115 -2.12 15.94 8.93
CA VAL A 115 -1.86 15.80 7.50
C VAL A 115 -2.27 17.07 6.73
N HIS A 116 -3.33 17.74 7.12
CA HIS A 116 -3.83 18.93 6.40
C HIS A 116 -2.90 20.12 6.63
N THR A 117 -2.54 20.39 7.89
CA THR A 117 -1.59 21.46 8.24
C THR A 117 -0.20 21.20 7.69
N ALA A 118 0.24 19.95 7.65
CA ALA A 118 1.50 19.58 7.05
C ALA A 118 1.56 19.94 5.55
N PHE A 119 0.47 19.79 4.81
CA PHE A 119 0.40 20.10 3.37
C PHE A 119 -0.16 21.50 3.06
N ALA A 120 -0.64 22.25 4.03
CA ALA A 120 -1.06 23.63 3.85
C ALA A 120 0.10 24.57 3.48
N LEU A 121 1.32 24.26 3.91
CA LEU A 121 2.51 25.03 3.56
C LEU A 121 2.90 24.80 2.10
N HIS A 122 2.93 25.86 1.33
CA HIS A 122 3.48 25.83 -0.04
C HIS A 122 4.92 25.35 -0.04
N GLN A 123 5.35 24.76 -1.16
CA GLN A 123 6.68 24.18 -1.28
C GLN A 123 7.79 25.18 -0.98
N GLN A 124 7.66 26.44 -1.39
CA GLN A 124 8.63 27.49 -1.12
C GLN A 124 8.72 27.83 0.36
N ALA A 125 7.60 28.03 1.05
CA ALA A 125 7.55 28.30 2.48
C ALA A 125 8.07 27.08 3.29
N PHE A 126 7.72 25.89 2.89
CA PHE A 126 8.25 24.67 3.51
C PHE A 126 9.77 24.54 3.31
N GLY A 127 10.28 24.91 2.12
CA GLY A 127 11.71 24.93 1.85
C GLY A 127 12.47 25.96 2.72
N ALA A 128 11.90 27.14 2.95
CA ALA A 128 12.49 28.18 3.81
C ALA A 128 12.66 27.71 5.26
N LEU A 129 11.69 26.95 5.80
CA LEU A 129 11.76 26.39 7.15
C LEU A 129 13.03 25.54 7.39
N LYS A 130 13.60 24.96 6.35
CA LYS A 130 14.81 24.14 6.49
C LYS A 130 15.99 24.95 7.09
N ASN A 131 16.07 26.22 6.76
CA ASN A 131 17.12 27.12 7.23
C ASN A 131 16.70 27.94 8.45
N GLU A 132 15.43 28.33 8.53
CA GLU A 132 14.91 29.19 9.59
C GLU A 132 14.53 28.40 10.87
N GLU A 133 13.85 27.28 10.69
CA GLU A 133 13.36 26.43 11.79
C GLU A 133 13.62 24.94 11.47
N PRO A 134 14.86 24.46 11.46
CA PRO A 134 15.22 23.12 10.97
C PRO A 134 14.52 21.98 11.72
N GLN A 135 14.29 22.13 13.01
CA GLN A 135 13.57 21.13 13.81
C GLN A 135 12.08 21.04 13.40
N LYS A 136 11.41 22.18 13.25
CA LYS A 136 10.01 22.21 12.77
C LYS A 136 9.89 21.67 11.36
N HIS A 137 10.83 22.03 10.48
CA HIS A 137 10.92 21.44 9.14
C HIS A 137 11.02 19.92 9.19
N ALA A 138 11.88 19.34 10.04
CA ALA A 138 12.04 17.89 10.18
C ALA A 138 10.75 17.22 10.68
N ILE A 139 10.07 17.82 11.66
CA ILE A 139 8.79 17.31 12.21
C ILE A 139 7.70 17.29 11.11
N ILE A 140 7.54 18.38 10.36
CA ILE A 140 6.56 18.47 9.26
C ILE A 140 6.92 17.52 8.13
N LYS A 141 8.22 17.40 7.80
CA LYS A 141 8.72 16.49 6.76
C LYS A 141 8.39 15.04 7.07
N ASP A 142 8.53 14.60 8.32
CA ASP A 142 8.18 13.23 8.75
C ASP A 142 6.71 12.91 8.41
N VAL A 143 5.77 13.79 8.75
CA VAL A 143 4.35 13.60 8.43
C VAL A 143 4.12 13.55 6.92
N ARG A 144 4.74 14.47 6.15
CA ARG A 144 4.64 14.48 4.68
C ARG A 144 5.17 13.19 4.05
N ASP A 145 6.32 12.73 4.47
CA ASP A 145 6.96 11.53 3.91
C ASP A 145 6.13 10.27 4.24
N ARG A 146 5.68 10.13 5.47
CA ARG A 146 4.83 9.01 5.89
C ARG A 146 3.50 8.99 5.13
N PHE A 147 2.83 10.13 5.03
CA PHE A 147 1.58 10.21 4.25
C PHE A 147 1.79 9.94 2.76
N ASN A 148 2.82 10.52 2.14
CA ASN A 148 3.11 10.28 0.73
C ASN A 148 3.40 8.80 0.45
N LYS A 149 4.14 8.12 1.33
CA LYS A 149 4.37 6.68 1.23
C LYS A 149 3.06 5.89 1.36
N TYR A 150 2.22 6.24 2.33
CA TYR A 150 0.91 5.64 2.52
C TYR A 150 0.03 5.80 1.28
N ALA A 151 -0.14 7.02 0.77
CA ALA A 151 -0.95 7.31 -0.41
C ALA A 151 -0.41 6.61 -1.67
N SER A 152 0.91 6.58 -1.85
CA SER A 152 1.57 5.90 -2.97
C SER A 152 1.29 4.39 -2.96
N ASN A 153 1.37 3.75 -1.78
CA ASN A 153 1.05 2.33 -1.64
C ASN A 153 -0.42 2.06 -2.00
N ARG A 154 -1.36 2.89 -1.50
CA ARG A 154 -2.79 2.73 -1.81
C ARG A 154 -3.11 2.92 -3.30
N MET A 155 -2.48 3.89 -3.95
CA MET A 155 -2.58 4.06 -5.40
C MET A 155 -2.01 2.87 -6.18
N GLY A 156 -0.90 2.31 -5.71
CA GLY A 156 -0.31 1.09 -6.27
C GLY A 156 -1.25 -0.11 -6.16
N ASP A 157 -1.90 -0.29 -5.01
CA ASP A 157 -2.90 -1.33 -4.78
C ASP A 157 -4.10 -1.15 -5.73
N LEU A 158 -4.63 0.08 -5.84
CA LEU A 158 -5.73 0.40 -6.76
C LEU A 158 -5.39 0.05 -8.22
N LYS A 159 -4.22 0.48 -8.70
CA LYS A 159 -3.76 0.17 -10.06
C LYS A 159 -3.69 -1.35 -10.30
N ARG A 160 -3.08 -2.08 -9.39
CA ARG A 160 -2.91 -3.53 -9.49
C ARG A 160 -4.25 -4.26 -9.53
N ASP A 161 -5.17 -3.87 -8.65
CA ASP A 161 -6.47 -4.53 -8.56
C ASP A 161 -7.38 -4.16 -9.75
N ALA A 162 -7.31 -2.91 -10.24
CA ALA A 162 -7.99 -2.50 -11.44
C ALA A 162 -7.47 -3.24 -12.69
N LYS A 163 -6.15 -3.40 -12.82
CA LYS A 163 -5.56 -4.17 -13.93
C LYS A 163 -5.98 -5.63 -13.87
N ARG A 164 -6.04 -6.21 -12.67
CA ARG A 164 -6.55 -7.57 -12.48
C ARG A 164 -8.01 -7.69 -12.93
N LEU A 165 -8.89 -6.79 -12.48
CA LEU A 165 -10.30 -6.81 -12.83
C LEU A 165 -10.53 -6.56 -14.33
N TYR A 166 -9.77 -5.65 -14.93
CA TYR A 166 -9.80 -5.40 -16.36
C TYR A 166 -9.44 -6.65 -17.17
N ASN A 167 -8.35 -7.31 -16.80
CA ASN A 167 -7.90 -8.54 -17.47
C ASN A 167 -8.93 -9.67 -17.34
N GLU A 168 -9.52 -9.86 -16.15
CA GLU A 168 -10.58 -10.83 -15.93
C GLU A 168 -11.80 -10.58 -16.82
N ARG A 169 -12.24 -9.31 -16.94
CA ARG A 169 -13.41 -8.92 -17.76
C ARG A 169 -13.19 -9.11 -19.26
N ASN A 170 -11.95 -8.97 -19.70
CA ASN A 170 -11.58 -9.07 -21.12
C ASN A 170 -11.00 -10.43 -21.50
N GLY A 171 -11.02 -11.42 -20.60
CA GLY A 171 -10.45 -12.74 -20.87
C GLY A 171 -8.94 -12.74 -21.12
N ILE A 172 -8.24 -11.67 -20.71
CA ILE A 172 -6.80 -11.56 -20.86
C ILE A 172 -6.14 -12.46 -19.83
N GLN A 173 -5.43 -13.49 -20.28
CA GLN A 173 -4.67 -14.35 -19.39
C GLN A 173 -3.59 -13.54 -18.69
N ARG A 174 -3.48 -13.72 -17.38
CA ARG A 174 -2.40 -13.11 -16.60
C ARG A 174 -1.06 -13.55 -17.17
N GLU A 175 -0.19 -12.59 -17.46
CA GLU A 175 1.22 -12.90 -17.58
C GLU A 175 1.67 -13.63 -16.31
N ARG A 176 2.40 -14.74 -16.48
CA ARG A 176 2.90 -15.51 -15.34
C ARG A 176 3.70 -14.60 -14.42
N THR A 177 3.35 -14.57 -13.15
CA THR A 177 4.08 -13.77 -12.15
C THR A 177 5.53 -14.25 -12.05
N GLY A 178 6.44 -13.36 -11.62
CA GLY A 178 7.83 -13.75 -11.39
C GLY A 178 7.96 -15.01 -10.49
N SER A 179 7.04 -15.16 -9.50
CA SER A 179 6.96 -16.38 -8.68
C SER A 179 6.58 -17.62 -9.47
N ALA A 180 5.62 -17.51 -10.41
CA ALA A 180 5.22 -18.64 -11.24
C ALA A 180 6.35 -19.00 -12.25
N LEU A 181 6.99 -18.00 -12.85
CA LEU A 181 8.15 -18.20 -13.71
C LEU A 181 9.33 -18.80 -12.93
N PHE A 182 9.54 -18.37 -11.69
CA PHE A 182 10.54 -18.93 -10.81
C PHE A 182 10.26 -20.41 -10.48
N MET A 183 9.00 -20.75 -10.17
CA MET A 183 8.61 -22.14 -9.91
C MET A 183 8.76 -23.03 -11.15
N ASP A 184 8.37 -22.53 -12.33
CA ASP A 184 8.57 -23.24 -13.60
C ASP A 184 10.07 -23.48 -13.87
N TRP A 185 10.91 -22.47 -13.67
CA TRP A 185 12.36 -22.61 -13.77
C TRP A 185 12.92 -23.55 -12.71
N LEU A 186 12.47 -23.45 -11.46
CA LEU A 186 12.94 -24.29 -10.34
C LEU A 186 12.69 -25.78 -10.62
N LEU A 187 11.51 -26.09 -11.18
CA LEU A 187 11.05 -27.46 -11.43
C LEU A 187 11.43 -27.99 -12.82
N ALA A 188 11.98 -27.18 -13.71
CA ALA A 188 12.39 -27.61 -15.04
C ALA A 188 13.38 -28.79 -14.98
N PRO A 189 13.19 -29.84 -15.82
CA PRO A 189 13.89 -31.12 -15.63
C PRO A 189 15.41 -31.06 -15.85
N GLU A 190 15.89 -30.30 -16.84
CA GLU A 190 17.31 -30.34 -17.23
C GLU A 190 18.12 -29.09 -16.85
N LYS A 191 17.50 -27.91 -16.95
CA LYS A 191 18.17 -26.61 -16.73
C LYS A 191 17.55 -25.84 -15.56
N GLY A 192 16.67 -26.45 -14.80
CA GLY A 192 15.99 -25.83 -13.70
C GLY A 192 16.85 -25.69 -12.45
N GLY A 193 16.39 -24.82 -11.52
CA GLY A 193 17.10 -24.54 -10.28
C GLY A 193 17.42 -25.79 -9.47
N LEU A 194 16.51 -26.76 -9.38
CA LEU A 194 16.76 -28.03 -8.68
C LEU A 194 17.79 -28.91 -9.40
N ALA A 195 17.83 -28.91 -10.71
CA ALA A 195 18.86 -29.62 -11.47
C ALA A 195 20.26 -29.02 -11.23
N VAL A 196 20.33 -27.67 -11.22
CA VAL A 196 21.57 -26.94 -10.89
C VAL A 196 22.04 -27.22 -9.45
N ILE A 197 21.10 -27.18 -8.48
CA ILE A 197 21.40 -27.50 -7.08
C ILE A 197 21.90 -28.95 -6.96
N ARG A 198 21.21 -29.89 -7.58
CA ARG A 198 21.62 -31.28 -7.65
C ARG A 198 23.08 -31.42 -8.14
N GLN A 199 23.38 -30.80 -9.29
CA GLN A 199 24.72 -30.89 -9.87
C GLN A 199 25.79 -30.29 -8.98
N ARG A 200 25.50 -29.17 -8.32
CA ARG A 200 26.42 -28.55 -7.35
C ARG A 200 26.65 -29.44 -6.13
N CYS A 201 25.60 -30.09 -5.60
CA CYS A 201 25.73 -31.03 -4.50
C CYS A 201 26.56 -32.26 -4.89
N VAL A 202 26.28 -32.85 -6.06
CA VAL A 202 27.06 -33.98 -6.59
C VAL A 202 28.53 -33.59 -6.74
N ASN A 203 28.84 -32.45 -7.35
CA ASN A 203 30.21 -31.97 -7.52
C ASN A 203 30.91 -31.67 -6.18
N ALA A 204 30.17 -31.19 -5.17
CA ALA A 204 30.74 -30.94 -3.84
C ALA A 204 31.07 -32.23 -3.08
N VAL A 205 30.23 -33.24 -3.25
CA VAL A 205 30.44 -34.56 -2.64
C VAL A 205 31.60 -35.31 -3.33
N ALA A 206 31.62 -35.30 -4.68
CA ALA A 206 32.70 -35.92 -5.47
C ALA A 206 34.07 -35.29 -5.19
N LYS A 207 34.17 -34.04 -4.78
CA LYS A 207 35.41 -33.40 -4.36
C LYS A 207 35.93 -33.90 -3.02
N LYS A 208 35.07 -34.48 -2.18
CA LYS A 208 35.41 -34.96 -0.83
C LYS A 208 35.62 -36.46 -0.80
N ASP A 209 34.86 -37.18 -1.62
CA ASP A 209 34.89 -38.64 -1.69
C ASP A 209 34.40 -39.07 -3.08
N ASP A 210 35.29 -39.68 -3.86
CA ASP A 210 35.03 -40.11 -5.25
C ASP A 210 34.04 -41.29 -5.34
N THR A 211 33.77 -41.97 -4.19
CA THR A 211 32.84 -43.09 -4.08
C THR A 211 31.48 -42.71 -3.49
N ALA A 212 31.21 -41.40 -3.30
CA ALA A 212 30.05 -40.96 -2.57
C ALA A 212 28.71 -41.26 -3.30
N ASP A 213 27.83 -41.90 -2.55
CA ASP A 213 26.48 -42.24 -3.00
C ASP A 213 25.62 -40.99 -3.23
N THR A 214 25.32 -40.69 -4.49
CA THR A 214 24.44 -39.56 -4.88
C THR A 214 22.97 -39.86 -4.65
N ALA A 215 22.57 -41.08 -4.32
CA ALA A 215 21.18 -41.49 -4.14
C ALA A 215 20.48 -40.70 -3.02
N LYS A 216 21.22 -40.30 -1.99
CA LYS A 216 20.69 -39.44 -0.91
C LYS A 216 20.32 -38.05 -1.42
N ILE A 217 21.13 -37.49 -2.31
CA ILE A 217 20.85 -36.18 -2.94
C ILE A 217 19.59 -36.29 -3.81
N ASP A 218 19.50 -37.35 -4.62
CA ASP A 218 18.35 -37.58 -5.49
C ASP A 218 17.07 -37.80 -4.70
N LYS A 219 17.13 -38.52 -3.59
CA LYS A 219 16.01 -38.72 -2.68
C LYS A 219 15.54 -37.39 -2.04
N ALA A 220 16.47 -36.54 -1.61
CA ALA A 220 16.16 -35.24 -1.04
C ALA A 220 15.51 -34.30 -2.09
N ILE A 221 16.03 -34.27 -3.32
CA ILE A 221 15.45 -33.48 -4.41
C ILE A 221 14.05 -33.99 -4.78
N ALA A 222 13.83 -35.30 -4.81
CA ALA A 222 12.51 -35.89 -5.08
C ALA A 222 11.50 -35.55 -3.98
N ALA A 223 11.88 -35.60 -2.72
CA ALA A 223 11.04 -35.22 -1.58
C ALA A 223 10.68 -33.71 -1.67
N PHE A 224 11.64 -32.86 -1.99
CA PHE A 224 11.41 -31.44 -2.16
C PHE A 224 10.45 -31.15 -3.33
N LYS A 225 10.63 -31.80 -4.48
CA LYS A 225 9.69 -31.70 -5.62
C LYS A 225 8.28 -32.13 -5.26
N SER A 226 8.13 -33.15 -4.43
CA SER A 226 6.83 -33.63 -3.98
C SER A 226 6.13 -32.63 -3.04
N ALA A 227 6.90 -31.94 -2.19
CA ALA A 227 6.39 -30.95 -1.26
C ALA A 227 5.96 -29.62 -1.94
N LEU A 228 6.40 -29.37 -3.19
CA LEU A 228 6.06 -28.18 -3.97
C LEU A 228 4.85 -28.39 -4.90
N LYS A 229 4.30 -29.59 -4.99
CA LYS A 229 3.08 -29.90 -5.75
C LYS A 229 1.83 -29.73 -4.89
#